data_1ded0086baced7021b34cb3d8b910d39
#
_entry.id   1ded0086baced7021b34cb3d8b910d39
#
_cell.length_a   1.000
_cell.length_b   1.000
_cell.length_c   1.000
_cell.angle_alpha   90.00
_cell.angle_beta   90.00
_cell.angle_gamma   90.00
#
_symmetry.space_group_name_H-M   'P 1'
#
loop_
_entity.id
_entity.type
_entity.pdbx_description
1 polymer ?
#
loop_
_entity_poly.entity_id
_entity_poly.type
_entity_poly.pdbx_seq_one_letter_code
_entity_poly.pdbx_strand_id
1 'polypeptide(L)'
;IRIDLEEGGMRLIRITDNGCGIEQGQLGLALTRHATSKIRSLEDLERVATMGFRGEALAAIASVSRLTLISAARNSRHAWRMTGDGELTPDSLPAGTVVEMRDLYFNTPARRKFLKSAGTEQAHCMETIRRQALAHPAISLTITRDGKQTHAWPAESSEGRIRQVLGDDFIKACRPVDVGNELLQLRGWTMVPTAILSEREAQHSFVNGRYVRDKVIQHAIREAYRDQLHGHRQAGCCLFLTIDPTLVDVNVHPAKTEVRFRDSRAVHQFIYHALKQILAISTETAPPIRLDRVAASTPVATYLQPGLGLHHAAPHAAEYRTPYQLNSPTRTAMDAALAWQAPPSEAPTTPSTNDDIPPLGFAIGQLHDRYILAQNAQGMILVDQHAAHERVLYEKLKASCGLQAPARQPLLIPVTVNVSDLEMASWHEQPEALSDLGFEISAAGPNTLIVRQVPAGIGGRLDAAKLLCELLQSLQDSPAQANLTARRERLLGTCACHAAIRGQHSLSLTEMNALLREMEATERADQCNHGRPTWILVNLPAIDALFLHGR
;
A
#
# COMPACT_ATOMS: atom_id res chain seq x y z
N ILE A 1 -8.13 19.85 -22.67
CA ILE A 1 -8.39 18.48 -23.15
C ILE A 1 -9.77 18.05 -22.67
N ARG A 2 -10.58 17.46 -23.58
CA ARG A 2 -11.85 16.83 -23.25
C ARG A 2 -11.72 15.32 -23.41
N ILE A 3 -12.28 14.57 -22.48
CA ILE A 3 -12.28 13.10 -22.46
C ILE A 3 -13.74 12.64 -22.34
N ASP A 4 -14.23 11.93 -23.36
CA ASP A 4 -15.55 11.33 -23.35
C ASP A 4 -15.42 9.81 -23.23
N LEU A 5 -16.14 9.21 -22.26
CA LEU A 5 -16.17 7.79 -21.98
C LEU A 5 -17.59 7.25 -22.08
N GLU A 6 -17.77 6.10 -22.75
CA GLU A 6 -19.04 5.36 -22.76
C GLU A 6 -18.77 3.91 -22.34
N GLU A 7 -19.67 3.38 -21.50
CA GLU A 7 -19.57 2.02 -20.95
C GLU A 7 -18.19 1.73 -20.33
N GLY A 8 -17.67 2.66 -19.51
CA GLY A 8 -16.36 2.51 -18.88
C GLY A 8 -15.18 2.55 -19.86
N GLY A 9 -15.36 3.08 -21.06
CA GLY A 9 -14.34 3.12 -22.12
C GLY A 9 -14.34 1.88 -23.02
N MET A 10 -15.17 0.89 -22.77
CA MET A 10 -15.30 -0.29 -23.62
C MET A 10 -15.93 0.03 -24.97
N ARG A 11 -16.96 0.90 -24.96
CA ARG A 11 -17.67 1.34 -26.17
C ARG A 11 -17.02 2.54 -26.83
N LEU A 12 -16.60 3.53 -26.02
CA LEU A 12 -15.98 4.75 -26.52
C LEU A 12 -14.95 5.29 -25.52
N ILE A 13 -13.76 5.59 -26.03
CA ILE A 13 -12.84 6.57 -25.44
C ILE A 13 -12.54 7.60 -26.53
N ARG A 14 -12.93 8.86 -26.31
CA ARG A 14 -12.61 9.98 -27.19
C ARG A 14 -11.82 11.01 -26.41
N ILE A 15 -10.66 11.38 -26.94
CA ILE A 15 -9.81 12.41 -26.36
C ILE A 15 -9.67 13.53 -27.39
N THR A 16 -10.08 14.73 -27.01
CA THR A 16 -10.01 15.94 -27.84
C THR A 16 -9.06 16.93 -27.21
N ASP A 17 -8.08 17.39 -27.96
CA ASP A 17 -7.17 18.47 -27.56
C ASP A 17 -7.28 19.67 -28.52
N ASN A 18 -6.79 20.82 -28.07
CA ASN A 18 -6.66 22.05 -28.85
C ASN A 18 -5.19 22.40 -29.07
N GLY A 19 -4.35 21.40 -29.31
CA GLY A 19 -2.91 21.52 -29.51
C GLY A 19 -2.52 22.05 -30.89
N CYS A 20 -1.32 21.69 -31.33
CA CYS A 20 -0.81 22.13 -32.65
C CYS A 20 -1.43 21.36 -33.83
N GLY A 21 -2.10 20.22 -33.55
CA GLY A 21 -2.60 19.32 -34.58
C GLY A 21 -1.49 18.53 -35.29
N ILE A 22 -1.91 17.70 -36.25
CA ILE A 22 -1.05 16.87 -37.08
C ILE A 22 -1.30 17.24 -38.56
N GLU A 23 -0.24 17.41 -39.34
CA GLU A 23 -0.37 17.70 -40.77
C GLU A 23 -0.90 16.48 -41.52
N GLN A 24 -1.61 16.70 -42.61
CA GLN A 24 -2.21 15.65 -43.44
C GLN A 24 -1.20 14.55 -43.83
N GLY A 25 -0.02 14.92 -44.28
CA GLY A 25 1.02 13.97 -44.69
C GLY A 25 1.63 13.15 -43.57
N GLN A 26 1.41 13.56 -42.29
CA GLN A 26 1.95 12.88 -41.11
C GLN A 26 0.91 11.99 -40.43
N LEU A 27 -0.39 12.07 -40.76
CA LEU A 27 -1.45 11.27 -40.15
C LEU A 27 -1.23 9.77 -40.35
N GLY A 28 -0.85 9.35 -41.59
CA GLY A 28 -0.53 7.94 -41.85
C GLY A 28 0.67 7.43 -41.05
N LEU A 29 1.69 8.27 -40.86
CA LEU A 29 2.87 7.95 -40.06
C LEU A 29 2.49 7.79 -38.56
N ALA A 30 1.53 8.57 -38.06
CA ALA A 30 1.09 8.48 -36.68
C ALA A 30 0.46 7.11 -36.33
N LEU A 31 -0.09 6.38 -37.29
CA LEU A 31 -0.64 5.04 -37.18
C LEU A 31 0.36 3.93 -37.50
N THR A 32 1.54 4.27 -38.02
CA THR A 32 2.58 3.30 -38.38
C THR A 32 3.39 2.92 -37.13
N ARG A 33 3.67 1.61 -36.98
CA ARG A 33 4.51 1.12 -35.87
C ARG A 33 5.92 1.68 -35.99
N HIS A 34 6.50 2.01 -34.85
CA HIS A 34 7.86 2.56 -34.71
C HIS A 34 8.05 3.95 -35.33
N ALA A 35 7.01 4.58 -35.85
CA ALA A 35 7.07 5.97 -36.32
C ALA A 35 6.84 6.93 -35.16
N THR A 36 7.82 7.78 -34.84
CA THR A 36 7.73 8.79 -33.80
C THR A 36 8.38 10.09 -34.24
N SER A 37 7.72 11.21 -33.93
CA SER A 37 8.30 12.56 -34.13
C SER A 37 9.17 13.01 -32.95
N LYS A 38 9.27 12.20 -31.88
CA LYS A 38 9.81 12.60 -30.58
C LYS A 38 11.23 12.12 -30.31
N ILE A 39 11.73 11.15 -31.08
CA ILE A 39 13.08 10.59 -30.97
C ILE A 39 13.68 10.53 -32.36
N ARG A 40 14.86 11.14 -32.54
CA ARG A 40 15.62 11.16 -33.78
C ARG A 40 17.03 10.59 -33.61
N SER A 41 17.54 10.53 -32.38
CA SER A 41 18.87 10.05 -32.02
C SER A 41 18.86 9.11 -30.84
N LEU A 42 19.95 8.39 -30.62
CA LEU A 42 20.16 7.55 -29.43
C LEU A 42 20.19 8.40 -28.15
N GLU A 43 20.71 9.61 -28.21
CA GLU A 43 20.75 10.56 -27.08
C GLU A 43 19.36 11.02 -26.69
N ASP A 44 18.42 11.19 -27.64
CA ASP A 44 17.02 11.48 -27.34
C ASP A 44 16.35 10.34 -26.58
N LEU A 45 16.77 9.09 -26.87
CA LEU A 45 16.27 7.89 -26.18
C LEU A 45 16.78 7.81 -24.74
N GLU A 46 18.00 8.24 -24.47
CA GLU A 46 18.58 8.31 -23.12
C GLU A 46 17.99 9.45 -22.28
N ARG A 47 17.54 10.54 -22.94
CA ARG A 47 16.98 11.73 -22.30
C ARG A 47 15.47 11.85 -22.49
N VAL A 48 14.73 10.75 -22.39
CA VAL A 48 13.28 10.74 -22.63
C VAL A 48 12.55 11.70 -21.69
N ALA A 49 12.31 12.92 -22.16
CA ALA A 49 11.51 13.93 -21.46
C ALA A 49 10.00 13.85 -21.78
N THR A 50 9.59 13.00 -22.76
CA THR A 50 8.20 12.92 -23.22
C THR A 50 7.51 11.64 -22.74
N MET A 51 6.18 11.68 -22.51
CA MET A 51 5.39 10.54 -22.05
C MET A 51 5.39 9.38 -23.06
N GLY A 52 5.37 9.65 -24.38
CA GLY A 52 5.40 8.66 -25.44
C GLY A 52 6.64 8.82 -26.32
N PHE A 53 7.36 7.75 -26.58
CA PHE A 53 8.60 7.77 -27.36
C PHE A 53 8.75 6.61 -28.35
N ARG A 54 7.99 5.51 -28.21
CA ARG A 54 8.17 4.29 -29.05
C ARG A 54 7.41 4.29 -30.37
N GLY A 55 6.47 5.24 -30.59
CA GLY A 55 5.64 5.24 -31.82
C GLY A 55 4.74 4.01 -31.97
N GLU A 56 4.35 3.35 -30.88
CA GLU A 56 3.60 2.09 -30.93
C GLU A 56 2.16 2.23 -30.42
N ALA A 57 1.85 3.26 -29.62
CA ALA A 57 0.59 3.34 -28.87
C ALA A 57 -0.63 3.40 -29.80
N LEU A 58 -0.66 4.31 -30.77
CA LEU A 58 -1.81 4.45 -31.68
C LEU A 58 -1.95 3.22 -32.58
N ALA A 59 -0.86 2.65 -33.08
CA ALA A 59 -0.88 1.42 -33.86
C ALA A 59 -1.40 0.21 -33.03
N ALA A 60 -1.02 0.11 -31.77
CA ALA A 60 -1.52 -0.92 -30.86
C ALA A 60 -3.01 -0.75 -30.57
N ILE A 61 -3.49 0.47 -30.35
CA ILE A 61 -4.91 0.78 -30.17
C ILE A 61 -5.70 0.43 -31.44
N ALA A 62 -5.23 0.83 -32.62
CA ALA A 62 -5.85 0.54 -33.91
C ALA A 62 -6.00 -0.98 -34.16
N SER A 63 -5.03 -1.78 -33.68
CA SER A 63 -5.06 -3.23 -33.87
C SER A 63 -6.15 -3.94 -33.07
N VAL A 64 -6.72 -3.32 -32.02
CA VAL A 64 -7.69 -3.94 -31.12
C VAL A 64 -8.99 -3.15 -30.97
N SER A 65 -9.14 -2.04 -31.67
CA SER A 65 -10.32 -1.16 -31.64
C SER A 65 -10.55 -0.51 -32.99
N ARG A 66 -11.73 0.08 -33.16
CA ARG A 66 -12.03 0.95 -34.30
C ARG A 66 -11.49 2.35 -34.00
N LEU A 67 -10.26 2.59 -34.40
CA LEU A 67 -9.59 3.86 -34.17
C LEU A 67 -9.92 4.86 -35.28
N THR A 68 -10.24 6.08 -34.88
CA THR A 68 -10.36 7.25 -35.77
C THR A 68 -9.49 8.38 -35.22
N LEU A 69 -8.67 8.96 -36.06
CA LEU A 69 -7.84 10.12 -35.76
C LEU A 69 -8.31 11.29 -36.62
N ILE A 70 -8.76 12.38 -36.00
CA ILE A 70 -9.15 13.60 -36.71
C ILE A 70 -8.21 14.70 -36.26
N SER A 71 -7.57 15.40 -37.19
CA SER A 71 -6.64 16.46 -36.83
C SER A 71 -6.64 17.62 -37.81
N ALA A 72 -6.45 18.81 -37.25
CA ALA A 72 -6.23 20.04 -37.98
C ALA A 72 -4.97 20.72 -37.46
N ALA A 73 -3.94 20.84 -38.29
CA ALA A 73 -2.77 21.63 -37.92
C ALA A 73 -3.12 23.12 -37.87
N ARG A 74 -2.44 23.91 -37.01
CA ARG A 74 -2.74 25.35 -36.80
C ARG A 74 -2.75 26.17 -38.08
N ASN A 75 -1.97 25.78 -39.06
CA ASN A 75 -1.85 26.48 -40.36
C ASN A 75 -2.63 25.81 -41.50
N SER A 76 -3.42 24.76 -41.18
CA SER A 76 -4.22 24.06 -42.19
C SER A 76 -5.59 24.70 -42.33
N ARG A 77 -6.09 24.74 -43.56
CA ARG A 77 -7.46 25.22 -43.87
C ARG A 77 -8.53 24.16 -43.60
N HIS A 78 -8.14 22.91 -43.54
CA HIS A 78 -9.06 21.78 -43.41
C HIS A 78 -8.54 20.80 -42.35
N ALA A 79 -9.45 20.15 -41.63
CA ALA A 79 -9.16 18.98 -40.83
C ALA A 79 -9.15 17.72 -41.73
N TRP A 80 -8.43 16.73 -41.30
CA TRP A 80 -8.38 15.42 -41.94
C TRP A 80 -8.72 14.33 -40.96
N ARG A 81 -9.57 13.40 -41.41
CA ARG A 81 -9.92 12.19 -40.70
C ARG A 81 -9.17 11.01 -41.28
N MET A 82 -8.51 10.25 -40.43
CA MET A 82 -7.84 9.00 -40.75
C MET A 82 -8.48 7.88 -39.92
N THR A 83 -8.95 6.83 -40.59
CA THR A 83 -9.41 5.61 -39.89
C THR A 83 -8.24 4.64 -39.66
N GLY A 84 -8.45 3.67 -38.75
CA GLY A 84 -7.47 2.61 -38.49
C GLY A 84 -7.10 1.78 -39.72
N ASP A 85 -8.00 1.72 -40.72
CA ASP A 85 -7.80 1.02 -42.01
C ASP A 85 -7.02 1.87 -43.02
N GLY A 86 -6.62 3.10 -42.67
CA GLY A 86 -5.82 3.99 -43.50
C GLY A 86 -6.62 4.86 -44.47
N GLU A 87 -7.94 4.87 -44.40
CA GLU A 87 -8.78 5.77 -45.21
C GLU A 87 -8.64 7.20 -44.71
N LEU A 88 -8.31 8.12 -45.65
CA LEU A 88 -8.13 9.54 -45.37
C LEU A 88 -9.24 10.34 -46.04
N THR A 89 -10.05 11.05 -45.23
CA THR A 89 -11.17 11.89 -45.69
C THR A 89 -11.07 13.30 -45.11
N PRO A 90 -11.53 14.34 -45.83
CA PRO A 90 -11.60 15.68 -45.27
C PRO A 90 -12.66 15.75 -44.14
N ASP A 91 -12.38 16.55 -43.14
CA ASP A 91 -13.26 16.77 -42.00
C ASP A 91 -13.22 18.24 -41.53
N SER A 92 -14.04 18.57 -40.54
CA SER A 92 -14.09 19.90 -39.92
C SER A 92 -13.77 19.82 -38.45
N LEU A 93 -12.67 20.45 -38.05
CA LEU A 93 -12.22 20.56 -36.65
C LEU A 93 -11.47 21.89 -36.50
N PRO A 94 -11.61 22.62 -35.38
CA PRO A 94 -10.65 23.65 -34.99
C PRO A 94 -9.24 23.06 -34.85
N ALA A 95 -8.22 23.91 -34.80
CA ALA A 95 -6.85 23.45 -34.59
C ALA A 95 -6.76 22.53 -33.35
N GLY A 96 -6.19 21.36 -33.51
CA GLY A 96 -6.09 20.32 -32.47
C GLY A 96 -6.23 18.92 -33.02
N THR A 97 -6.41 17.95 -32.11
CA THR A 97 -6.54 16.54 -32.48
C THR A 97 -7.67 15.87 -31.69
N VAL A 98 -8.40 14.98 -32.34
CA VAL A 98 -9.34 14.04 -31.73
C VAL A 98 -8.85 12.63 -31.98
N VAL A 99 -8.64 11.89 -30.91
CA VAL A 99 -8.37 10.44 -30.93
C VAL A 99 -9.63 9.75 -30.42
N GLU A 100 -10.26 8.99 -31.28
CA GLU A 100 -11.50 8.26 -30.96
C GLU A 100 -11.24 6.75 -31.10
N MET A 101 -11.41 6.03 -30.02
CA MET A 101 -11.35 4.57 -29.97
C MET A 101 -12.76 4.04 -29.70
N ARG A 102 -13.27 3.18 -30.57
CA ARG A 102 -14.56 2.51 -30.37
C ARG A 102 -14.41 1.00 -30.34
N ASP A 103 -15.35 0.36 -29.64
CA ASP A 103 -15.55 -1.09 -29.61
C ASP A 103 -14.25 -1.85 -29.26
N LEU A 104 -13.69 -1.58 -28.07
CA LEU A 104 -12.47 -2.21 -27.59
C LEU A 104 -12.57 -3.74 -27.65
N TYR A 105 -11.57 -4.39 -28.26
CA TYR A 105 -11.48 -5.84 -28.49
C TYR A 105 -12.60 -6.43 -29.35
N PHE A 106 -13.18 -5.64 -30.28
CA PHE A 106 -14.21 -6.14 -31.21
C PHE A 106 -13.72 -7.32 -32.04
N ASN A 107 -12.44 -7.33 -32.42
CA ASN A 107 -11.78 -8.37 -33.22
C ASN A 107 -11.04 -9.44 -32.41
N THR A 108 -11.03 -9.34 -31.08
CA THR A 108 -10.33 -10.25 -30.18
C THR A 108 -11.24 -10.71 -29.03
N PRO A 109 -12.24 -11.60 -29.32
CA PRO A 109 -13.24 -12.04 -28.33
C PRO A 109 -12.61 -12.65 -27.08
N ALA A 110 -11.48 -13.34 -27.21
CA ALA A 110 -10.75 -13.92 -26.08
C ALA A 110 -10.27 -12.84 -25.11
N ARG A 111 -9.75 -11.70 -25.60
CA ARG A 111 -9.34 -10.57 -24.77
C ARG A 111 -10.53 -9.81 -24.18
N ARG A 112 -11.65 -9.72 -24.93
CA ARG A 112 -12.85 -9.04 -24.44
C ARG A 112 -13.41 -9.69 -23.17
N LYS A 113 -13.23 -10.99 -22.98
CA LYS A 113 -13.63 -11.70 -21.76
C LYS A 113 -12.85 -11.30 -20.51
N PHE A 114 -11.71 -10.62 -20.66
CA PHE A 114 -10.92 -10.10 -19.52
C PHE A 114 -11.34 -8.71 -19.08
N LEU A 115 -12.20 -8.02 -19.84
CA LEU A 115 -12.79 -6.77 -19.40
C LEU A 115 -13.68 -7.03 -18.20
N LYS A 116 -13.56 -6.15 -17.21
CA LYS A 116 -14.40 -6.16 -16.02
C LYS A 116 -15.73 -5.49 -16.31
N SER A 117 -16.54 -5.22 -15.27
CA SER A 117 -17.79 -4.45 -15.43
C SER A 117 -17.50 -3.02 -15.93
N ALA A 118 -18.50 -2.40 -16.54
CA ALA A 118 -18.39 -1.02 -17.00
C ALA A 118 -18.05 -0.06 -15.84
N GLY A 119 -18.52 -0.35 -14.63
CA GLY A 119 -18.21 0.43 -13.42
C GLY A 119 -16.72 0.34 -13.04
N THR A 120 -16.16 -0.86 -13.04
CA THR A 120 -14.75 -1.06 -12.72
C THR A 120 -13.83 -0.48 -13.78
N GLU A 121 -14.12 -0.70 -15.07
CA GLU A 121 -13.34 -0.11 -16.15
C GLU A 121 -13.40 1.43 -16.11
N GLN A 122 -14.57 2.00 -15.76
CA GLN A 122 -14.73 3.43 -15.53
C GLN A 122 -13.85 3.94 -14.39
N ALA A 123 -13.78 3.20 -13.27
CA ALA A 123 -12.94 3.56 -12.15
C ALA A 123 -11.44 3.54 -12.52
N HIS A 124 -10.99 2.56 -13.31
CA HIS A 124 -9.63 2.50 -13.84
C HIS A 124 -9.32 3.68 -14.78
N CYS A 125 -10.25 4.04 -15.66
CA CYS A 125 -10.11 5.22 -16.52
C CYS A 125 -9.99 6.49 -15.68
N MET A 126 -10.86 6.67 -14.69
CA MET A 126 -10.86 7.85 -13.82
C MET A 126 -9.58 7.96 -13.00
N GLU A 127 -9.08 6.84 -12.45
CA GLU A 127 -7.82 6.84 -11.71
C GLU A 127 -6.63 7.24 -12.62
N THR A 128 -6.62 6.76 -13.87
CA THR A 128 -5.60 7.16 -14.86
C THR A 128 -5.71 8.66 -15.18
N ILE A 129 -6.92 9.17 -15.36
CA ILE A 129 -7.17 10.60 -15.64
C ILE A 129 -6.74 11.47 -14.45
N ARG A 130 -7.06 11.06 -13.20
CA ARG A 130 -6.63 11.76 -11.97
C ARG A 130 -5.10 11.89 -11.90
N ARG A 131 -4.37 10.80 -12.18
CA ARG A 131 -2.89 10.82 -12.21
C ARG A 131 -2.36 11.78 -13.26
N GLN A 132 -2.93 11.80 -14.46
CA GLN A 132 -2.54 12.75 -15.50
C GLN A 132 -2.90 14.20 -15.13
N ALA A 133 -4.06 14.41 -14.51
CA ALA A 133 -4.48 15.73 -14.03
C ALA A 133 -3.50 16.29 -12.99
N LEU A 134 -3.08 15.48 -12.02
CA LEU A 134 -2.11 15.86 -11.00
C LEU A 134 -0.72 16.16 -11.60
N ALA A 135 -0.30 15.37 -12.60
CA ALA A 135 0.98 15.57 -13.27
C ALA A 135 1.02 16.85 -14.12
N HIS A 136 -0.14 17.31 -14.64
CA HIS A 136 -0.23 18.43 -15.58
C HIS A 136 -1.25 19.48 -15.14
N PRO A 137 -1.00 20.22 -14.05
CA PRO A 137 -1.96 21.17 -13.48
C PRO A 137 -2.32 22.32 -14.42
N ALA A 138 -1.43 22.71 -15.33
CA ALA A 138 -1.65 23.78 -16.31
C ALA A 138 -2.61 23.40 -17.46
N ILE A 139 -3.06 22.12 -17.54
CA ILE A 139 -3.96 21.66 -18.59
C ILE A 139 -5.40 21.61 -18.03
N SER A 140 -6.34 22.29 -18.69
CA SER A 140 -7.78 22.14 -18.39
C SER A 140 -8.26 20.78 -18.87
N LEU A 141 -9.00 20.07 -18.00
CA LEU A 141 -9.58 18.75 -18.28
C LEU A 141 -11.10 18.78 -18.06
N THR A 142 -11.84 18.29 -19.06
CA THR A 142 -13.30 18.09 -18.96
C THR A 142 -13.58 16.61 -19.22
N ILE A 143 -14.26 15.95 -18.29
CA ILE A 143 -14.56 14.53 -18.36
C ILE A 143 -16.08 14.34 -18.50
N THR A 144 -16.47 13.60 -19.52
CA THR A 144 -17.86 13.27 -19.82
C THR A 144 -18.04 11.75 -19.73
N ARG A 145 -19.08 11.32 -19.05
CA ARG A 145 -19.46 9.91 -18.93
C ARG A 145 -20.85 9.72 -19.50
N ASP A 146 -21.02 8.81 -20.45
CA ASP A 146 -22.31 8.47 -21.08
C ASP A 146 -23.11 9.72 -21.47
N GLY A 147 -22.42 10.70 -22.08
CA GLY A 147 -22.99 11.98 -22.52
C GLY A 147 -23.17 13.03 -21.43
N LYS A 148 -22.95 12.72 -20.15
CA LYS A 148 -23.05 13.68 -19.04
C LYS A 148 -21.67 14.12 -18.57
N GLN A 149 -21.46 15.42 -18.40
CA GLN A 149 -20.24 15.95 -17.82
C GLN A 149 -20.20 15.61 -16.33
N THR A 150 -19.14 14.90 -15.91
CA THR A 150 -18.95 14.48 -14.51
C THR A 150 -17.92 15.34 -13.78
N HIS A 151 -16.86 15.74 -14.47
CA HIS A 151 -15.80 16.56 -13.88
C HIS A 151 -15.39 17.66 -14.86
N ALA A 152 -15.01 18.81 -14.29
CA ALA A 152 -14.36 19.90 -15.00
C ALA A 152 -13.26 20.45 -14.10
N TRP A 153 -12.02 20.26 -14.49
CA TRP A 153 -10.84 20.74 -13.81
C TRP A 153 -10.16 21.80 -14.67
N PRO A 154 -10.41 23.09 -14.42
CA PRO A 154 -9.74 24.17 -15.14
C PRO A 154 -8.22 24.13 -14.89
N ALA A 155 -7.45 24.74 -15.78
CA ALA A 155 -6.01 24.93 -15.56
C ALA A 155 -5.78 25.74 -14.26
N GLU A 156 -4.84 25.29 -13.43
CA GLU A 156 -4.64 25.81 -12.09
C GLU A 156 -3.18 25.64 -11.66
N SER A 157 -2.81 26.22 -10.52
CA SER A 157 -1.57 25.90 -9.81
C SER A 157 -1.52 24.43 -9.39
N SER A 158 -0.37 23.92 -9.03
CA SER A 158 -0.23 22.54 -8.53
C SER A 158 -1.09 22.30 -7.29
N GLU A 159 -1.14 23.26 -6.36
CA GLU A 159 -2.00 23.20 -5.16
C GLU A 159 -3.48 23.19 -5.54
N GLY A 160 -3.91 24.12 -6.40
CA GLY A 160 -5.29 24.20 -6.87
C GLY A 160 -5.72 22.90 -7.56
N ARG A 161 -4.85 22.32 -8.38
CA ARG A 161 -5.10 21.02 -9.03
C ARG A 161 -5.24 19.87 -8.03
N ILE A 162 -4.38 19.81 -7.02
CA ILE A 162 -4.48 18.78 -5.98
C ILE A 162 -5.81 18.94 -5.22
N ARG A 163 -6.18 20.17 -4.90
CA ARG A 163 -7.47 20.50 -4.27
C ARG A 163 -8.67 20.04 -5.12
N GLN A 164 -8.61 20.27 -6.43
CA GLN A 164 -9.67 19.83 -7.37
C GLN A 164 -9.77 18.29 -7.45
N VAL A 165 -8.67 17.56 -7.36
CA VAL A 165 -8.62 16.12 -7.62
C VAL A 165 -8.69 15.29 -6.34
N LEU A 166 -8.00 15.70 -5.26
CA LEU A 166 -7.92 14.98 -3.99
C LEU A 166 -8.81 15.60 -2.89
N GLY A 167 -9.36 16.79 -3.13
CA GLY A 167 -10.23 17.48 -2.19
C GLY A 167 -9.53 18.49 -1.29
N ASP A 168 -10.32 19.41 -0.72
CA ASP A 168 -9.85 20.45 0.20
C ASP A 168 -9.28 19.87 1.50
N ASP A 169 -9.89 18.78 1.98
CA ASP A 169 -9.50 18.18 3.25
C ASP A 169 -8.12 17.53 3.17
N PHE A 170 -7.75 17.00 1.99
CA PHE A 170 -6.39 16.50 1.76
C PHE A 170 -5.36 17.63 1.93
N ILE A 171 -5.57 18.79 1.28
CA ILE A 171 -4.64 19.93 1.37
C ILE A 171 -4.54 20.48 2.80
N LYS A 172 -5.67 20.61 3.52
CA LYS A 172 -5.69 21.07 4.92
C LYS A 172 -4.92 20.14 5.85
N ALA A 173 -4.95 18.85 5.54
CA ALA A 173 -4.24 17.81 6.29
C ALA A 173 -2.75 17.70 5.93
N CYS A 174 -2.29 18.41 4.90
CA CYS A 174 -0.94 18.30 4.36
C CYS A 174 -0.07 19.51 4.67
N ARG A 175 1.24 19.28 4.62
CA ARG A 175 2.27 20.33 4.58
C ARG A 175 2.90 20.38 3.19
N PRO A 176 3.24 21.59 2.70
CA PRO A 176 3.97 21.72 1.45
C PRO A 176 5.40 21.18 1.60
N VAL A 177 5.86 20.54 0.55
CA VAL A 177 7.23 20.04 0.39
C VAL A 177 7.86 20.81 -0.76
N ASP A 178 8.96 21.51 -0.52
CA ASP A 178 9.80 22.12 -1.56
C ASP A 178 11.26 22.09 -1.08
N VAL A 179 11.93 20.99 -1.39
CA VAL A 179 13.31 20.73 -1.00
C VAL A 179 14.08 20.32 -2.24
N GLY A 180 15.25 20.92 -2.46
CA GLY A 180 16.05 20.62 -3.63
C GLY A 180 17.53 20.81 -3.41
N ASN A 181 18.31 20.15 -4.28
CA ASN A 181 19.73 20.38 -4.49
C ASN A 181 20.00 20.48 -6.00
N GLU A 182 21.26 20.50 -6.42
CA GLU A 182 21.63 20.62 -7.83
C GLU A 182 21.15 19.45 -8.72
N LEU A 183 20.93 18.27 -8.15
CA LEU A 183 20.61 17.04 -8.86
C LEU A 183 19.16 16.59 -8.69
N LEU A 184 18.56 16.88 -7.53
CA LEU A 184 17.24 16.39 -7.11
C LEU A 184 16.39 17.53 -6.58
N GLN A 185 15.13 17.58 -7.00
CA GLN A 185 14.14 18.47 -6.42
C GLN A 185 12.87 17.69 -6.07
N LEU A 186 12.42 17.81 -4.82
CA LEU A 186 11.18 17.21 -4.33
C LEU A 186 10.20 18.34 -4.01
N ARG A 187 9.07 18.35 -4.73
CA ARG A 187 7.95 19.24 -4.49
C ARG A 187 6.68 18.46 -4.18
N GLY A 188 5.71 19.10 -3.57
CA GLY A 188 4.40 18.51 -3.36
C GLY A 188 3.85 18.75 -1.97
N TRP A 189 3.07 17.76 -1.50
CA TRP A 189 2.35 17.82 -0.22
C TRP A 189 2.42 16.47 0.46
N THR A 190 2.60 16.50 1.79
CA THR A 190 2.66 15.31 2.63
C THR A 190 1.78 15.51 3.87
N MET A 191 0.96 14.52 4.22
CA MET A 191 0.02 14.64 5.35
C MET A 191 0.76 14.74 6.69
N VAL A 192 0.24 15.58 7.59
CA VAL A 192 0.74 15.61 8.97
C VAL A 192 0.28 14.34 9.71
N PRO A 193 1.12 13.76 10.59
CA PRO A 193 0.81 12.51 11.28
C PRO A 193 -0.51 12.55 12.06
N THR A 194 -0.84 13.70 12.65
CA THR A 194 -2.06 13.91 13.44
C THR A 194 -3.34 13.93 12.61
N ALA A 195 -3.24 14.17 11.30
CA ALA A 195 -4.38 14.22 10.38
C ALA A 195 -4.63 12.87 9.68
N ILE A 196 -3.77 11.87 9.89
CA ILE A 196 -3.92 10.55 9.29
C ILE A 196 -4.95 9.76 10.09
N LEU A 197 -6.18 9.78 9.61
CA LEU A 197 -7.32 9.11 10.24
C LEU A 197 -7.55 7.72 9.68
N SER A 198 -7.25 7.50 8.39
CA SER A 198 -7.39 6.20 7.74
C SER A 198 -6.07 5.45 7.70
N GLU A 199 -6.14 4.12 7.60
CA GLU A 199 -4.94 3.30 7.49
C GLU A 199 -4.24 3.43 6.14
N ARG A 200 -4.99 3.78 5.11
CA ARG A 200 -4.50 3.99 3.74
C ARG A 200 -4.96 5.33 3.21
N GLU A 201 -4.07 6.27 3.24
CA GLU A 201 -4.24 7.52 2.53
C GLU A 201 -3.70 7.44 1.09
N ALA A 202 -4.23 8.28 0.22
CA ALA A 202 -3.82 8.30 -1.17
C ALA A 202 -2.34 8.69 -1.33
N GLN A 203 -1.54 7.82 -1.95
CA GLN A 203 -0.13 8.09 -2.24
C GLN A 203 0.05 8.27 -3.75
N HIS A 204 0.41 9.48 -4.14
CA HIS A 204 0.73 9.82 -5.52
C HIS A 204 2.18 10.27 -5.61
N SER A 205 3.01 9.53 -6.34
CA SER A 205 4.42 9.89 -6.56
C SER A 205 4.68 10.04 -8.06
N PHE A 206 5.36 11.12 -8.40
CA PHE A 206 5.70 11.45 -9.79
C PHE A 206 7.21 11.65 -9.93
N VAL A 207 7.79 11.13 -11.01
CA VAL A 207 9.19 11.34 -11.39
C VAL A 207 9.20 11.98 -12.77
N ASN A 208 9.75 13.18 -12.89
CA ASN A 208 9.78 13.97 -14.12
C ASN A 208 8.39 14.07 -14.80
N GLY A 209 7.33 14.32 -14.02
CA GLY A 209 5.94 14.40 -14.48
C GLY A 209 5.26 13.06 -14.78
N ARG A 210 5.93 11.93 -14.54
CA ARG A 210 5.39 10.59 -14.76
C ARG A 210 4.98 9.95 -13.44
N TYR A 211 3.75 9.46 -13.34
CA TYR A 211 3.28 8.69 -12.19
C TYR A 211 4.08 7.39 -12.03
N VAL A 212 4.57 7.13 -10.83
CA VAL A 212 5.34 5.93 -10.52
C VAL A 212 4.89 5.27 -9.21
N ARG A 213 4.97 3.95 -9.18
CA ARG A 213 4.83 3.11 -7.98
C ARG A 213 6.17 2.43 -7.70
N ASP A 214 7.14 3.21 -7.26
CA ASP A 214 8.50 2.73 -7.03
C ASP A 214 8.71 2.34 -5.57
N LYS A 215 9.38 1.20 -5.34
CA LYS A 215 9.64 0.65 -4.00
C LYS A 215 10.59 1.53 -3.19
N VAL A 216 11.54 2.20 -3.83
CA VAL A 216 12.52 3.08 -3.17
C VAL A 216 11.80 4.30 -2.59
N ILE A 217 10.94 4.94 -3.39
CA ILE A 217 10.15 6.09 -2.96
C ILE A 217 9.19 5.70 -1.84
N GLN A 218 8.45 4.59 -2.01
CA GLN A 218 7.52 4.11 -0.98
C GLN A 218 8.22 3.75 0.33
N HIS A 219 9.41 3.16 0.25
CA HIS A 219 10.20 2.82 1.43
C HIS A 219 10.69 4.09 2.14
N ALA A 220 11.19 5.09 1.41
CA ALA A 220 11.64 6.36 1.97
C ALA A 220 10.51 7.11 2.68
N ILE A 221 9.31 7.16 2.06
CA ILE A 221 8.11 7.74 2.70
C ILE A 221 7.77 7.00 3.99
N ARG A 222 7.69 5.67 3.95
CA ARG A 222 7.36 4.85 5.13
C ARG A 222 8.37 5.06 6.26
N GLU A 223 9.65 5.10 5.94
CA GLU A 223 10.71 5.30 6.92
C GLU A 223 10.68 6.70 7.54
N ALA A 224 10.35 7.74 6.76
CA ALA A 224 10.21 9.10 7.27
C ALA A 224 9.09 9.24 8.32
N TYR A 225 8.05 8.43 8.22
CA TYR A 225 6.92 8.44 9.16
C TYR A 225 7.03 7.40 10.28
N ARG A 226 8.07 6.56 10.28
CA ARG A 226 8.20 5.39 11.17
C ARG A 226 8.08 5.73 12.65
N ASP A 227 8.67 6.86 13.07
CA ASP A 227 8.70 7.28 14.48
C ASP A 227 7.39 7.96 14.92
N GLN A 228 6.52 8.34 13.98
CA GLN A 228 5.34 9.16 14.24
C GLN A 228 4.02 8.42 13.97
N LEU A 229 4.06 7.36 13.18
CA LEU A 229 2.90 6.53 12.89
C LEU A 229 3.02 5.17 13.58
N HIS A 230 2.14 4.93 14.54
CA HIS A 230 2.03 3.63 15.17
C HIS A 230 1.18 2.67 14.32
N GLY A 231 1.65 1.43 14.19
CA GLY A 231 0.97 0.39 13.42
C GLY A 231 1.32 0.42 11.92
N HIS A 232 0.35 0.06 11.08
CA HIS A 232 0.54 -0.07 9.62
C HIS A 232 -0.04 1.09 8.82
N ARG A 233 -0.27 2.24 9.46
CA ARG A 233 -0.81 3.42 8.79
C ARG A 233 0.14 3.91 7.71
N GLN A 234 -0.44 4.30 6.57
CA GLN A 234 0.31 4.87 5.45
C GLN A 234 -0.10 6.33 5.30
N ALA A 235 0.90 7.22 5.31
CA ALA A 235 0.67 8.63 5.11
C ALA A 235 0.24 8.92 3.68
N GLY A 236 -0.77 9.76 3.53
CA GLY A 236 -1.13 10.32 2.23
C GLY A 236 -0.08 11.33 1.77
N CYS A 237 0.21 11.32 0.48
CA CYS A 237 1.11 12.30 -0.12
C CYS A 237 0.88 12.47 -1.61
N CYS A 238 1.24 13.64 -2.12
CA CYS A 238 1.33 13.91 -3.55
C CYS A 238 2.68 14.57 -3.82
N LEU A 239 3.66 13.78 -4.28
CA LEU A 239 5.07 14.16 -4.38
C LEU A 239 5.54 14.15 -5.83
N PHE A 240 6.26 15.20 -6.20
CA PHE A 240 6.84 15.39 -7.53
C PHE A 240 8.37 15.45 -7.38
N LEU A 241 9.04 14.40 -7.81
CA LEU A 241 10.50 14.33 -7.87
C LEU A 241 10.97 14.73 -9.26
N THR A 242 11.80 15.75 -9.32
CA THR A 242 12.54 16.13 -10.54
C THR A 242 13.99 15.69 -10.37
N ILE A 243 14.48 14.95 -11.36
CA ILE A 243 15.82 14.37 -11.40
C ILE A 243 16.34 14.47 -12.83
N ASP A 244 17.66 14.58 -12.99
CA ASP A 244 18.28 14.53 -14.34
C ASP A 244 17.84 13.22 -15.05
N PRO A 245 17.27 13.32 -16.26
CA PRO A 245 16.82 12.15 -17.02
C PRO A 245 17.90 11.07 -17.21
N THR A 246 19.18 11.43 -17.23
CA THR A 246 20.30 10.48 -17.36
C THR A 246 20.52 9.62 -16.12
N LEU A 247 19.97 10.03 -14.97
CA LEU A 247 20.09 9.32 -13.68
C LEU A 247 18.91 8.38 -13.40
N VAL A 248 17.91 8.31 -14.30
CA VAL A 248 16.73 7.47 -14.14
C VAL A 248 16.38 6.75 -15.44
N ASP A 249 16.26 5.42 -15.35
CA ASP A 249 15.73 4.62 -16.46
C ASP A 249 14.22 4.41 -16.25
N VAL A 250 13.43 4.92 -17.19
CA VAL A 250 11.96 4.81 -17.20
C VAL A 250 11.45 3.64 -18.05
N ASN A 251 12.35 2.91 -18.72
CA ASN A 251 12.02 1.81 -19.63
C ASN A 251 12.11 0.44 -18.95
N VAL A 252 11.67 0.34 -17.70
CA VAL A 252 11.75 -0.88 -16.88
C VAL A 252 10.50 -1.75 -17.01
N HIS A 253 9.33 -1.14 -17.07
CA HIS A 253 8.04 -1.84 -17.08
C HIS A 253 7.17 -1.40 -18.27
N PRO A 254 6.38 -2.30 -18.91
CA PRO A 254 5.53 -1.93 -20.05
C PRO A 254 4.55 -0.79 -19.75
N ALA A 255 3.93 -0.79 -18.56
CA ALA A 255 3.04 0.29 -18.10
C ALA A 255 3.80 1.54 -17.62
N LYS A 256 5.14 1.50 -17.56
CA LYS A 256 6.02 2.60 -17.14
C LYS A 256 5.70 3.15 -15.74
N THR A 257 5.15 2.31 -14.88
CA THR A 257 4.84 2.66 -13.48
C THR A 257 6.01 2.43 -12.54
N GLU A 258 7.05 1.72 -12.97
CA GLU A 258 8.28 1.50 -12.24
C GLU A 258 9.43 2.19 -12.96
N VAL A 259 10.37 2.72 -12.20
CA VAL A 259 11.58 3.37 -12.68
C VAL A 259 12.80 2.73 -12.02
N ARG A 260 13.95 2.87 -12.65
CA ARG A 260 15.21 2.41 -12.05
C ARG A 260 16.14 3.58 -11.90
N PHE A 261 16.40 3.97 -10.66
CA PHE A 261 17.38 5.01 -10.35
C PHE A 261 18.80 4.47 -10.46
N ARG A 262 19.70 5.25 -11.02
CA ARG A 262 21.12 4.90 -11.10
C ARG A 262 21.75 4.82 -9.71
N ASP A 263 21.37 5.75 -8.82
CA ASP A 263 21.68 5.71 -7.39
C ASP A 263 20.39 5.72 -6.55
N SER A 264 19.84 4.54 -6.33
CA SER A 264 18.63 4.34 -5.53
C SER A 264 18.83 4.76 -4.06
N ARG A 265 20.05 4.64 -3.53
CA ARG A 265 20.35 4.99 -2.15
C ARG A 265 20.34 6.50 -1.95
N ALA A 266 20.93 7.26 -2.85
CA ALA A 266 20.92 8.72 -2.79
C ALA A 266 19.48 9.26 -2.90
N VAL A 267 18.66 8.74 -3.82
CA VAL A 267 17.25 9.12 -3.95
C VAL A 267 16.46 8.79 -2.69
N HIS A 268 16.64 7.60 -2.13
CA HIS A 268 16.00 7.19 -0.88
C HIS A 268 16.34 8.15 0.27
N GLN A 269 17.62 8.38 0.50
CA GLN A 269 18.08 9.27 1.58
C GLN A 269 17.59 10.69 1.39
N PHE A 270 17.61 11.21 0.17
CA PHE A 270 17.11 12.54 -0.14
C PHE A 270 15.62 12.70 0.23
N ILE A 271 14.76 11.79 -0.22
CA ILE A 271 13.33 11.81 0.09
C ILE A 271 13.09 11.65 1.59
N TYR A 272 13.77 10.70 2.23
CA TYR A 272 13.69 10.46 3.67
C TYR A 272 14.01 11.71 4.48
N HIS A 273 15.15 12.33 4.22
CA HIS A 273 15.59 13.53 4.96
C HIS A 273 14.68 14.73 4.69
N ALA A 274 14.26 14.94 3.44
CA ALA A 274 13.34 16.00 3.08
C ALA A 274 12.00 15.87 3.85
N LEU A 275 11.40 14.69 3.87
CA LEU A 275 10.16 14.47 4.60
C LEU A 275 10.36 14.54 6.11
N LYS A 276 11.41 13.94 6.66
CA LYS A 276 11.71 13.97 8.09
C LYS A 276 11.88 15.42 8.60
N GLN A 277 12.56 16.27 7.84
CA GLN A 277 12.74 17.67 8.17
C GLN A 277 11.39 18.43 8.22
N ILE A 278 10.51 18.21 7.24
CA ILE A 278 9.19 18.83 7.17
C ILE A 278 8.28 18.35 8.31
N LEU A 279 8.35 17.07 8.64
CA LEU A 279 7.55 16.47 9.71
C LEU A 279 8.04 16.88 11.11
N ALA A 280 9.30 17.25 11.27
CA ALA A 280 9.87 17.70 12.54
C ALA A 280 9.44 19.12 12.93
N ILE A 281 8.91 19.93 11.99
CA ILE A 281 8.42 21.28 12.27
C ILE A 281 7.15 21.20 13.12
N SER A 282 7.18 21.69 14.35
CA SER A 282 6.00 21.76 15.25
C SER A 282 4.92 22.67 14.66
N THR A 283 3.65 22.42 15.02
CA THR A 283 2.44 22.97 14.38
C THR A 283 2.20 24.48 14.66
N GLU A 284 3.11 25.18 15.33
CA GLU A 284 2.99 26.60 15.58
C GLU A 284 3.86 27.40 14.62
N THR A 285 3.19 28.05 13.69
CA THR A 285 3.64 29.20 12.88
C THR A 285 5.08 29.15 12.35
N ALA A 286 5.31 28.63 11.14
CA ALA A 286 6.49 29.00 10.37
C ALA A 286 6.16 29.18 8.87
N PRO A 287 6.61 30.30 8.25
CA PRO A 287 6.53 30.52 6.82
C PRO A 287 7.45 29.52 6.05
N PRO A 288 7.26 29.31 4.73
CA PRO A 288 8.05 28.37 3.96
C PRO A 288 9.55 28.75 4.01
N ILE A 289 10.35 27.83 4.53
CA ILE A 289 11.82 28.01 4.57
C ILE A 289 12.35 27.73 3.17
N ARG A 290 12.82 28.78 2.50
CA ARG A 290 13.70 28.63 1.34
C ARG A 290 15.10 28.32 1.87
N LEU A 291 15.59 27.12 1.61
CA LEU A 291 17.00 26.78 1.83
C LEU A 291 17.83 27.41 0.70
N ASP A 292 18.33 28.61 0.94
CA ASP A 292 19.41 29.16 0.13
C ASP A 292 20.69 28.33 0.34
N ARG A 293 21.36 28.06 -0.77
CA ARG A 293 22.65 27.39 -0.96
C ARG A 293 23.50 27.23 0.30
N VAL A 294 23.68 26.01 0.75
CA VAL A 294 24.83 25.67 1.58
C VAL A 294 25.98 25.35 0.63
N ALA A 295 26.88 26.30 0.48
CA ALA A 295 28.15 26.10 -0.19
C ALA A 295 28.96 25.05 0.57
N ALA A 296 29.46 24.07 -0.18
CA ALA A 296 30.40 23.10 0.32
C ALA A 296 31.70 23.80 0.75
N SER A 297 32.00 23.75 2.04
CA SER A 297 33.34 23.98 2.52
C SER A 297 33.63 23.01 3.67
N THR A 298 34.41 21.99 3.36
CA THR A 298 35.16 21.22 4.34
C THR A 298 36.22 22.11 4.99
N PRO A 299 36.60 21.90 6.27
CA PRO A 299 37.63 20.94 6.54
C PRO A 299 37.40 20.07 7.78
N VAL A 300 38.00 18.90 7.71
CA VAL A 300 38.19 17.94 8.77
C VAL A 300 38.86 18.60 9.97
N ALA A 301 38.17 18.66 11.12
CA ALA A 301 38.77 19.01 12.39
C ALA A 301 38.86 17.75 13.25
N THR A 302 40.09 17.34 13.46
CA THR A 302 40.52 16.31 14.40
C THR A 302 40.13 16.73 15.82
N TYR A 303 39.25 15.98 16.48
CA TYR A 303 38.96 16.18 17.89
C TYR A 303 39.97 15.42 18.76
N LEU A 304 40.84 16.19 19.39
CA LEU A 304 41.63 15.76 20.57
C LEU A 304 40.68 15.68 21.78
N GLN A 305 40.69 14.55 22.46
CA GLN A 305 40.03 14.36 23.75
C GLN A 305 40.73 15.18 24.84
N PRO A 306 39.98 15.90 25.70
CA PRO A 306 40.50 16.33 26.99
C PRO A 306 40.02 15.39 28.10
N GLY A 307 40.95 15.09 29.00
CA GLY A 307 40.79 14.15 30.11
C GLY A 307 39.83 14.61 31.21
N LEU A 308 39.37 13.63 31.94
CA LEU A 308 38.58 13.67 33.16
C LEU A 308 39.23 14.49 34.26
N GLY A 309 38.57 15.57 34.65
CA GLY A 309 38.83 16.28 35.91
C GLY A 309 37.63 16.15 36.85
N LEU A 310 37.82 15.40 37.92
CA LEU A 310 36.86 15.27 39.03
C LEU A 310 36.89 16.53 39.89
N HIS A 311 35.77 17.24 40.00
CA HIS A 311 35.54 18.15 41.11
C HIS A 311 34.19 17.94 41.72
N HIS A 312 34.21 17.57 43.02
CA HIS A 312 33.04 17.48 43.90
C HIS A 312 32.47 18.88 44.16
N ALA A 313 31.16 19.01 43.99
CA ALA A 313 30.36 20.04 44.66
C ALA A 313 28.99 19.47 44.95
N ALA A 314 28.61 19.45 46.23
CA ALA A 314 27.30 18.99 46.70
C ALA A 314 26.23 20.01 46.36
N PRO A 315 25.04 19.59 45.99
CA PRO A 315 23.87 20.46 45.94
C PRO A 315 22.93 20.26 47.12
N HIS A 316 22.39 21.34 47.58
CA HIS A 316 21.31 21.43 48.54
C HIS A 316 20.06 20.69 48.12
N ALA A 317 19.53 19.84 49.00
CA ALA A 317 18.25 19.17 48.84
C ALA A 317 17.10 20.19 49.05
N ALA A 318 16.25 20.32 48.07
CA ALA A 318 14.93 20.91 48.20
C ALA A 318 13.93 19.77 48.47
N GLU A 319 13.36 19.74 49.69
CA GLU A 319 12.32 18.81 50.08
C GLU A 319 11.03 19.09 49.31
N TYR A 320 10.61 18.15 48.44
CA TYR A 320 9.23 18.06 47.96
C TYR A 320 8.45 17.13 48.90
N ARG A 321 7.57 17.73 49.73
CA ARG A 321 6.61 16.99 50.54
C ARG A 321 5.47 16.48 49.64
N THR A 322 5.38 15.18 49.45
CA THR A 322 4.19 14.51 48.93
C THR A 322 3.22 14.17 50.07
N PRO A 323 1.92 14.48 49.94
CA PRO A 323 0.93 14.23 50.98
C PRO A 323 0.16 12.91 50.76
N TYR A 324 0.86 11.79 50.65
CA TYR A 324 0.22 10.49 50.73
C TYR A 324 1.04 9.56 51.63
N GLN A 325 0.67 9.52 52.90
CA GLN A 325 1.04 8.41 53.79
C GLN A 325 0.21 7.19 53.41
N LEU A 326 0.79 6.27 52.65
CA LEU A 326 0.29 4.90 52.55
C LEU A 326 0.59 4.20 53.87
N ASN A 327 -0.45 3.97 54.67
CA ASN A 327 -0.36 3.09 55.81
C ASN A 327 0.04 1.69 55.31
N SER A 328 1.25 1.25 55.62
CA SER A 328 1.69 -0.12 55.36
C SER A 328 0.73 -1.08 56.07
N PRO A 329 0.16 -2.07 55.36
CA PRO A 329 -0.74 -3.03 56.00
C PRO A 329 0.02 -3.81 57.10
N THR A 330 -0.64 -4.03 58.22
CA THR A 330 -0.09 -4.81 59.33
C THR A 330 0.23 -6.25 58.86
N ARG A 331 1.23 -6.87 59.43
CA ARG A 331 1.66 -8.25 59.10
C ARG A 331 0.49 -9.25 59.08
N THR A 332 -0.46 -9.09 59.99
CA THR A 332 -1.71 -9.89 60.05
C THR A 332 -2.64 -9.68 58.86
N ALA A 333 -2.68 -8.49 58.28
CA ALA A 333 -3.47 -8.22 57.06
C ALA A 333 -2.79 -8.80 55.80
N MET A 334 -1.46 -8.82 55.77
CA MET A 334 -0.70 -9.49 54.72
C MET A 334 -0.82 -11.01 54.76
N ASP A 335 -0.77 -11.60 55.94
CA ASP A 335 -0.94 -13.06 56.12
C ASP A 335 -2.36 -13.50 55.76
N ALA A 336 -3.39 -12.71 56.10
CA ALA A 336 -4.76 -12.97 55.67
C ALA A 336 -4.98 -12.83 54.15
N ALA A 337 -4.33 -11.88 53.50
CA ALA A 337 -4.40 -11.71 52.04
C ALA A 337 -3.66 -12.83 51.29
N LEU A 338 -2.55 -13.32 51.83
CA LEU A 338 -1.83 -14.46 51.31
C LEU A 338 -2.59 -15.78 51.47
N ALA A 339 -3.35 -15.94 52.59
CA ALA A 339 -4.18 -17.12 52.81
C ALA A 339 -5.40 -17.19 51.87
N TRP A 340 -5.86 -16.03 51.34
CA TRP A 340 -6.99 -15.95 50.38
C TRP A 340 -6.58 -16.18 48.92
N GLN A 341 -5.29 -16.09 48.61
CA GLN A 341 -4.74 -16.28 47.25
C GLN A 341 -4.13 -17.67 47.01
N ALA A 342 -4.18 -18.57 47.98
CA ALA A 342 -3.77 -19.94 47.74
C ALA A 342 -4.96 -20.73 47.16
N PRO A 343 -5.01 -21.07 45.88
CA PRO A 343 -5.86 -22.14 45.42
C PRO A 343 -5.46 -23.43 46.14
N PRO A 344 -6.37 -24.39 46.32
CA PRO A 344 -6.03 -25.65 46.96
C PRO A 344 -4.85 -26.22 46.17
N SER A 345 -3.76 -26.48 46.91
CA SER A 345 -2.55 -27.10 46.36
C SER A 345 -2.92 -28.54 46.00
N GLU A 346 -3.32 -28.74 44.75
CA GLU A 346 -3.09 -30.02 44.09
C GLU A 346 -1.59 -30.09 43.90
N ALA A 347 -0.94 -30.96 44.62
CA ALA A 347 0.45 -31.31 44.44
C ALA A 347 0.68 -31.61 42.95
N PRO A 348 1.75 -31.10 42.33
CA PRO A 348 2.07 -31.49 40.97
C PRO A 348 2.25 -33.01 40.98
N THR A 349 1.30 -33.72 40.42
CA THR A 349 1.50 -35.10 40.01
C THR A 349 2.61 -35.04 38.96
N THR A 350 3.80 -35.44 39.38
CA THR A 350 4.89 -35.77 38.44
C THR A 350 4.33 -36.80 37.46
N PRO A 351 4.25 -36.51 36.15
CA PRO A 351 3.88 -37.51 35.18
C PRO A 351 5.00 -38.54 35.13
N SER A 352 4.72 -39.69 35.68
CA SER A 352 5.54 -40.88 35.54
C SER A 352 5.16 -41.55 34.21
N THR A 353 6.08 -41.53 33.31
CA THR A 353 6.33 -42.30 32.09
C THR A 353 6.48 -41.41 30.84
N ASN A 354 7.50 -41.68 30.06
CA ASN A 354 7.86 -40.96 28.82
C ASN A 354 6.80 -41.01 27.69
N ASP A 355 5.68 -41.69 27.91
CA ASP A 355 4.61 -41.88 26.90
C ASP A 355 3.54 -40.79 26.88
N ASP A 356 3.54 -39.88 27.86
CA ASP A 356 2.52 -38.81 27.98
C ASP A 356 2.99 -37.42 27.52
N ILE A 357 4.22 -37.27 26.99
CA ILE A 357 4.70 -35.98 26.52
C ILE A 357 4.19 -35.73 25.10
N PRO A 358 3.39 -34.67 24.89
CA PRO A 358 2.88 -34.34 23.54
C PRO A 358 4.01 -34.10 22.52
N PRO A 359 3.77 -34.26 21.22
CA PRO A 359 4.78 -34.10 20.18
C PRO A 359 5.52 -32.75 20.20
N LEU A 360 4.81 -31.63 20.43
CA LEU A 360 5.41 -30.30 20.57
C LEU A 360 5.78 -29.98 22.04
N GLY A 361 5.62 -30.91 22.95
CA GLY A 361 6.02 -30.78 24.34
C GLY A 361 5.24 -29.73 25.12
N PHE A 362 5.88 -29.20 26.17
CA PHE A 362 5.33 -28.15 27.04
C PHE A 362 6.12 -26.86 26.92
N ALA A 363 5.42 -25.72 26.90
CA ALA A 363 6.05 -24.42 26.84
C ALA A 363 6.86 -24.13 28.11
N ILE A 364 8.07 -23.64 27.93
CA ILE A 364 8.99 -23.22 29.00
C ILE A 364 8.92 -21.69 29.18
N GLY A 365 8.77 -20.97 28.06
CA GLY A 365 8.73 -19.51 28.04
C GLY A 365 8.67 -18.94 26.63
N GLN A 366 8.77 -17.62 26.57
CA GLN A 366 8.70 -16.86 25.33
C GLN A 366 9.97 -16.03 25.16
N LEU A 367 10.49 -15.99 23.93
CA LEU A 367 11.66 -15.20 23.57
C LEU A 367 11.23 -14.00 22.72
N HIS A 368 11.51 -12.79 23.20
CA HIS A 368 11.20 -11.50 22.53
C HIS A 368 9.74 -11.38 22.10
N ASP A 369 8.81 -11.91 22.90
CA ASP A 369 7.37 -11.90 22.60
C ASP A 369 7.01 -12.41 21.19
N ARG A 370 7.88 -13.22 20.60
CA ARG A 370 7.78 -13.72 19.23
C ARG A 370 7.89 -15.22 19.11
N TYR A 371 8.82 -15.83 19.84
CA TYR A 371 9.08 -17.26 19.75
C TYR A 371 8.69 -17.96 21.05
N ILE A 372 7.94 -19.05 20.94
CA ILE A 372 7.67 -19.95 22.07
C ILE A 372 8.80 -20.97 22.15
N LEU A 373 9.38 -21.09 23.33
CA LEU A 373 10.33 -22.15 23.68
C LEU A 373 9.53 -23.27 24.36
N ALA A 374 9.60 -24.47 23.83
CA ALA A 374 8.99 -25.66 24.40
C ALA A 374 10.01 -26.78 24.50
N GLN A 375 9.73 -27.76 25.37
CA GLN A 375 10.56 -28.95 25.58
C GLN A 375 9.73 -30.20 25.40
N ASN A 376 10.25 -31.14 24.61
CA ASN A 376 9.72 -32.51 24.50
C ASN A 376 10.78 -33.56 24.85
N ALA A 377 10.47 -34.84 24.66
CA ALA A 377 11.41 -35.94 24.94
C ALA A 377 12.70 -35.93 24.08
N GLN A 378 12.69 -35.24 22.94
CA GLN A 378 13.80 -35.24 21.97
C GLN A 378 14.73 -34.02 22.13
N GLY A 379 14.25 -32.94 22.73
CA GLY A 379 15.03 -31.71 22.88
C GLY A 379 14.16 -30.46 23.02
N MET A 380 14.69 -29.33 22.51
CA MET A 380 14.05 -28.04 22.53
C MET A 380 13.29 -27.79 21.22
N ILE A 381 12.06 -27.31 21.33
CA ILE A 381 11.26 -26.85 20.20
C ILE A 381 11.15 -25.32 20.24
N LEU A 382 11.44 -24.71 19.11
CA LEU A 382 11.26 -23.28 18.90
C LEU A 382 10.13 -23.06 17.92
N VAL A 383 9.07 -22.36 18.33
CA VAL A 383 7.88 -22.09 17.52
C VAL A 383 7.79 -20.60 17.21
N ASP A 384 7.63 -20.23 15.94
CA ASP A 384 7.22 -18.86 15.57
C ASP A 384 5.72 -18.70 15.86
N GLN A 385 5.42 -17.99 16.97
CA GLN A 385 4.08 -17.77 17.49
C GLN A 385 3.12 -17.18 16.45
N HIS A 386 3.60 -16.22 15.64
CA HIS A 386 2.78 -15.57 14.61
C HIS A 386 2.44 -16.54 13.49
N ALA A 387 3.46 -17.20 12.94
CA ALA A 387 3.30 -18.15 11.84
C ALA A 387 2.43 -19.35 12.23
N ALA A 388 2.60 -19.85 13.45
CA ALA A 388 1.80 -20.94 14.01
C ALA A 388 0.34 -20.55 14.17
N HIS A 389 0.07 -19.40 14.80
CA HIS A 389 -1.31 -18.93 15.02
C HIS A 389 -2.01 -18.57 13.70
N GLU A 390 -1.29 -17.96 12.74
CA GLU A 390 -1.81 -17.70 11.39
C GLU A 390 -2.27 -19.01 10.72
N ARG A 391 -1.47 -20.07 10.79
CA ARG A 391 -1.82 -21.37 10.20
C ARG A 391 -3.02 -22.00 10.87
N VAL A 392 -3.06 -22.02 12.18
CA VAL A 392 -4.19 -22.54 12.94
C VAL A 392 -5.50 -21.80 12.60
N LEU A 393 -5.45 -20.47 12.54
CA LEU A 393 -6.61 -19.66 12.15
C LEU A 393 -7.05 -19.92 10.71
N TYR A 394 -6.09 -20.03 9.79
CA TYR A 394 -6.39 -20.31 8.38
C TYR A 394 -7.17 -21.62 8.24
N GLU A 395 -6.70 -22.71 8.85
CA GLU A 395 -7.38 -24.00 8.77
C GLU A 395 -8.75 -23.99 9.48
N LYS A 396 -8.89 -23.29 10.61
CA LYS A 396 -10.19 -23.10 11.28
C LYS A 396 -11.17 -22.34 10.37
N LEU A 397 -10.74 -21.25 9.75
CA LEU A 397 -11.56 -20.48 8.81
C LEU A 397 -11.94 -21.33 7.57
N LYS A 398 -10.98 -22.07 7.03
CA LYS A 398 -11.20 -22.95 5.88
C LYS A 398 -12.24 -24.04 6.21
N ALA A 399 -12.15 -24.66 7.36
CA ALA A 399 -13.10 -25.65 7.83
C ALA A 399 -14.50 -25.06 8.04
N SER A 400 -14.60 -23.88 8.66
CA SER A 400 -15.90 -23.21 8.90
C SER A 400 -16.59 -22.79 7.60
N CYS A 401 -15.83 -22.45 6.58
CA CYS A 401 -16.34 -22.06 5.27
C CYS A 401 -16.73 -23.26 4.36
N GLY A 402 -16.43 -24.51 4.73
CA GLY A 402 -16.62 -25.70 3.88
C GLY A 402 -18.02 -26.32 3.90
N LEU A 403 -18.80 -26.16 4.95
CA LEU A 403 -19.97 -27.00 5.22
C LEU A 403 -21.32 -26.27 5.27
N GLN A 404 -21.38 -25.00 5.57
CA GLN A 404 -22.59 -24.16 5.59
C GLN A 404 -22.19 -22.68 5.57
N ALA A 405 -23.16 -21.72 5.57
CA ALA A 405 -22.87 -20.31 5.72
C ALA A 405 -21.96 -20.09 6.96
N PRO A 406 -20.81 -19.42 6.80
CA PRO A 406 -19.82 -19.28 7.86
C PRO A 406 -20.45 -18.60 9.08
N ALA A 407 -20.13 -19.09 10.27
CA ALA A 407 -20.56 -18.47 11.51
C ALA A 407 -20.10 -17.00 11.55
N ARG A 408 -20.99 -16.08 11.89
CA ARG A 408 -20.77 -14.65 11.90
C ARG A 408 -20.76 -14.11 13.32
N GLN A 409 -19.90 -13.16 13.58
CA GLN A 409 -19.82 -12.45 14.84
C GLN A 409 -20.19 -10.97 14.61
N PRO A 410 -21.25 -10.45 15.22
CA PRO A 410 -21.57 -9.03 15.14
C PRO A 410 -20.51 -8.20 15.86
N LEU A 411 -20.14 -7.07 15.24
CA LEU A 411 -19.30 -6.07 15.88
C LEU A 411 -20.16 -5.26 16.86
N LEU A 412 -19.63 -5.01 18.05
CA LEU A 412 -20.31 -4.20 19.06
C LEU A 412 -20.63 -2.79 18.54
N ILE A 413 -19.71 -2.22 17.76
CA ILE A 413 -19.87 -0.96 17.06
C ILE A 413 -19.55 -1.24 15.59
N PRO A 414 -20.49 -0.99 14.65
CA PRO A 414 -20.22 -1.09 13.22
C PRO A 414 -19.07 -0.18 12.81
N VAL A 415 -18.19 -0.67 11.95
CA VAL A 415 -17.00 0.06 11.49
C VAL A 415 -17.27 0.67 10.13
N THR A 416 -17.16 1.99 10.03
CA THR A 416 -17.25 2.73 8.75
C THR A 416 -15.89 2.78 8.11
N VAL A 417 -15.82 2.47 6.81
CA VAL A 417 -14.59 2.42 6.03
C VAL A 417 -14.74 3.26 4.77
N ASN A 418 -13.87 4.23 4.59
CA ASN A 418 -13.80 4.99 3.36
C ASN A 418 -12.99 4.21 2.33
N VAL A 419 -13.56 4.01 1.17
CA VAL A 419 -12.99 3.22 0.08
C VAL A 419 -12.87 4.07 -1.19
N SER A 420 -11.91 3.74 -2.04
CA SER A 420 -11.76 4.38 -3.35
C SER A 420 -12.89 3.95 -4.31
N ASP A 421 -13.10 4.71 -5.39
CA ASP A 421 -14.06 4.35 -6.44
C ASP A 421 -13.79 2.94 -7.00
N LEU A 422 -12.53 2.55 -7.05
CA LEU A 422 -12.10 1.25 -7.55
C LEU A 422 -12.44 0.12 -6.57
N GLU A 423 -12.22 0.33 -5.27
CA GLU A 423 -12.58 -0.62 -4.22
C GLU A 423 -14.10 -0.75 -4.10
N MET A 424 -14.83 0.36 -4.20
CA MET A 424 -16.30 0.36 -4.23
C MET A 424 -16.83 -0.41 -5.44
N ALA A 425 -16.27 -0.19 -6.64
CA ALA A 425 -16.64 -0.92 -7.83
C ALA A 425 -16.36 -2.43 -7.69
N SER A 426 -15.21 -2.81 -7.10
CA SER A 426 -14.85 -4.20 -6.86
C SER A 426 -15.81 -4.89 -5.89
N TRP A 427 -16.27 -4.19 -4.85
CA TRP A 427 -17.28 -4.70 -3.93
C TRP A 427 -18.65 -4.88 -4.62
N HIS A 428 -19.08 -3.89 -5.44
CA HIS A 428 -20.33 -4.00 -6.20
C HIS A 428 -20.32 -5.15 -7.23
N GLU A 429 -19.18 -5.42 -7.84
CA GLU A 429 -19.05 -6.55 -8.77
C GLU A 429 -19.20 -7.91 -8.09
N GLN A 430 -18.78 -8.01 -6.82
CA GLN A 430 -18.67 -9.29 -6.13
C GLN A 430 -19.00 -9.18 -4.64
N PRO A 431 -20.23 -8.74 -4.30
CA PRO A 431 -20.63 -8.61 -2.90
C PRO A 431 -20.68 -9.96 -2.18
N GLU A 432 -20.96 -11.04 -2.93
CA GLU A 432 -21.04 -12.41 -2.41
C GLU A 432 -19.68 -12.92 -1.93
N ALA A 433 -18.57 -12.53 -2.57
CA ALA A 433 -17.24 -13.01 -2.22
C ALA A 433 -16.85 -12.75 -0.76
N LEU A 434 -17.26 -11.61 -0.20
CA LEU A 434 -17.02 -11.28 1.21
C LEU A 434 -18.13 -11.85 2.12
N SER A 435 -19.37 -11.89 1.64
CA SER A 435 -20.47 -12.51 2.37
C SER A 435 -20.23 -14.01 2.61
N ASP A 436 -19.69 -14.72 1.62
CA ASP A 436 -19.32 -16.14 1.68
C ASP A 436 -18.19 -16.42 2.68
N LEU A 437 -17.42 -15.40 3.04
CA LEU A 437 -16.40 -15.49 4.08
C LEU A 437 -16.96 -15.15 5.48
N GLY A 438 -18.22 -14.74 5.57
CA GLY A 438 -18.88 -14.39 6.83
C GLY A 438 -18.86 -12.90 7.17
N PHE A 439 -18.55 -12.02 6.24
CA PHE A 439 -18.71 -10.59 6.43
C PHE A 439 -20.14 -10.14 6.13
N GLU A 440 -20.64 -9.18 6.90
CA GLU A 440 -21.83 -8.41 6.57
C GLU A 440 -21.43 -6.96 6.34
N ILE A 441 -21.50 -6.53 5.07
CA ILE A 441 -21.04 -5.21 4.61
C ILE A 441 -22.20 -4.54 3.87
N SER A 442 -22.42 -3.25 4.14
CA SER A 442 -23.40 -2.42 3.46
C SER A 442 -22.80 -1.09 3.03
N ALA A 443 -23.29 -0.53 1.92
CA ALA A 443 -22.92 0.82 1.50
C ALA A 443 -23.66 1.87 2.35
N ALA A 444 -22.93 2.89 2.81
CA ALA A 444 -23.49 4.04 3.54
C ALA A 444 -23.38 5.34 2.72
N GLY A 445 -22.64 5.32 1.63
CA GLY A 445 -22.42 6.46 0.76
C GLY A 445 -21.70 6.05 -0.52
N PRO A 446 -21.39 7.00 -1.41
CA PRO A 446 -20.74 6.69 -2.69
C PRO A 446 -19.37 6.03 -2.52
N ASN A 447 -18.62 6.35 -1.46
CA ASN A 447 -17.30 5.83 -1.17
C ASN A 447 -17.16 5.37 0.28
N THR A 448 -18.27 4.95 0.92
CA THR A 448 -18.27 4.53 2.32
C THR A 448 -18.97 3.19 2.49
N LEU A 449 -18.26 2.22 3.06
CA LEU A 449 -18.78 0.91 3.44
C LEU A 449 -18.90 0.81 4.97
N ILE A 450 -19.89 0.05 5.44
CA ILE A 450 -20.06 -0.27 6.86
C ILE A 450 -19.92 -1.77 7.05
N VAL A 451 -19.00 -2.19 7.90
CA VAL A 451 -18.85 -3.58 8.36
C VAL A 451 -19.67 -3.76 9.63
N ARG A 452 -20.64 -4.66 9.62
CA ARG A 452 -21.52 -4.98 10.75
C ARG A 452 -21.15 -6.29 11.42
N GLN A 453 -20.76 -7.28 10.63
CA GLN A 453 -20.38 -8.61 11.11
C GLN A 453 -19.08 -9.06 10.43
N VAL A 454 -18.32 -9.87 11.14
CA VAL A 454 -17.09 -10.50 10.66
C VAL A 454 -17.17 -12.02 10.88
N PRO A 455 -16.34 -12.83 10.22
CA PRO A 455 -16.28 -14.27 10.49
C PRO A 455 -16.05 -14.55 11.97
N ALA A 456 -16.77 -15.51 12.53
CA ALA A 456 -16.55 -15.92 13.92
C ALA A 456 -15.13 -16.47 14.11
N GLY A 457 -14.56 -16.19 15.29
CA GLY A 457 -13.20 -16.63 15.64
C GLY A 457 -12.09 -15.65 15.29
N ILE A 458 -12.38 -14.56 14.51
CA ILE A 458 -11.37 -13.53 14.21
C ILE A 458 -11.65 -12.18 14.89
N GLY A 459 -12.78 -12.03 15.59
CA GLY A 459 -13.31 -10.73 16.05
C GLY A 459 -12.63 -10.08 17.26
N GLY A 460 -11.80 -10.78 18.03
CA GLY A 460 -11.33 -10.27 19.33
C GLY A 460 -10.31 -9.14 19.29
N ARG A 461 -9.51 -9.01 18.21
CA ARG A 461 -8.43 -8.01 18.03
C ARG A 461 -8.34 -7.53 16.58
N LEU A 462 -9.40 -7.67 15.83
CA LEU A 462 -9.43 -7.42 14.41
C LEU A 462 -9.57 -5.93 14.12
N ASP A 463 -8.67 -5.37 13.32
CA ASP A 463 -8.91 -4.11 12.64
C ASP A 463 -9.74 -4.38 11.38
N ALA A 464 -11.07 -4.30 11.54
CA ALA A 464 -12.01 -4.61 10.46
C ALA A 464 -11.88 -3.65 9.26
N ALA A 465 -11.48 -2.38 9.50
CA ALA A 465 -11.30 -1.41 8.43
C ALA A 465 -10.13 -1.81 7.53
N LYS A 466 -9.00 -2.12 8.13
CA LYS A 466 -7.80 -2.53 7.42
C LYS A 466 -7.99 -3.83 6.67
N LEU A 467 -8.58 -4.82 7.34
CA LEU A 467 -8.86 -6.10 6.72
C LEU A 467 -9.77 -5.92 5.49
N LEU A 468 -10.84 -5.11 5.58
CA LEU A 468 -11.72 -4.85 4.46
C LEU A 468 -10.97 -4.25 3.26
N CYS A 469 -10.12 -3.23 3.48
CA CYS A 469 -9.34 -2.61 2.40
C CYS A 469 -8.40 -3.63 1.71
N GLU A 470 -7.73 -4.49 2.47
CA GLU A 470 -6.84 -5.51 1.88
C GLU A 470 -7.61 -6.61 1.15
N LEU A 471 -8.79 -7.00 1.66
CA LEU A 471 -9.67 -7.93 0.96
C LEU A 471 -10.17 -7.34 -0.36
N LEU A 472 -10.61 -6.09 -0.38
CA LEU A 472 -11.04 -5.39 -1.59
C LEU A 472 -9.90 -5.28 -2.61
N GLN A 473 -8.69 -5.00 -2.17
CA GLN A 473 -7.51 -5.00 -3.03
C GLN A 473 -7.20 -6.39 -3.59
N SER A 474 -7.28 -7.44 -2.78
CA SER A 474 -7.11 -8.83 -3.23
C SER A 474 -8.16 -9.23 -4.28
N LEU A 475 -9.37 -8.66 -4.19
CA LEU A 475 -10.41 -8.82 -5.20
C LEU A 475 -10.05 -8.13 -6.51
N GLN A 476 -9.42 -6.95 -6.47
CA GLN A 476 -8.95 -6.23 -7.67
C GLN A 476 -7.84 -6.97 -8.41
N ASP A 477 -6.86 -7.50 -7.66
CA ASP A 477 -5.67 -8.15 -8.21
C ASP A 477 -5.95 -9.57 -8.74
N SER A 478 -7.14 -10.11 -8.48
CA SER A 478 -7.53 -11.44 -8.95
C SER A 478 -8.03 -11.39 -10.39
N PRO A 479 -7.44 -12.15 -11.33
CA PRO A 479 -7.98 -12.23 -12.68
C PRO A 479 -9.43 -12.77 -12.64
N ALA A 480 -10.31 -12.21 -13.48
CA ALA A 480 -11.72 -12.57 -13.55
C ALA A 480 -11.99 -14.06 -13.81
N GLN A 481 -10.97 -14.82 -14.26
CA GLN A 481 -10.99 -16.25 -14.54
C GLN A 481 -10.23 -17.09 -13.49
N ALA A 482 -9.76 -16.51 -12.38
CA ALA A 482 -9.15 -17.29 -11.34
C ALA A 482 -10.15 -18.30 -10.78
N ASN A 483 -9.69 -19.54 -10.56
CA ASN A 483 -10.49 -20.57 -9.92
C ASN A 483 -11.05 -20.04 -8.60
N LEU A 484 -12.37 -20.12 -8.42
CA LEU A 484 -13.08 -19.62 -7.23
C LEU A 484 -12.44 -20.14 -5.93
N THR A 485 -11.96 -21.39 -5.94
CA THR A 485 -11.26 -21.99 -4.80
C THR A 485 -9.95 -21.27 -4.47
N ALA A 486 -9.09 -21.04 -5.45
CA ALA A 486 -7.81 -20.37 -5.24
C ALA A 486 -8.00 -18.90 -4.77
N ARG A 487 -9.05 -18.26 -5.22
CA ARG A 487 -9.43 -16.92 -4.80
C ARG A 487 -9.89 -16.90 -3.35
N ARG A 488 -10.79 -17.83 -2.99
CA ARG A 488 -11.27 -18.00 -1.61
C ARG A 488 -10.11 -18.29 -0.66
N GLU A 489 -9.20 -19.19 -1.03
CA GLU A 489 -8.01 -19.50 -0.23
C GLU A 489 -7.12 -18.27 0.00
N ARG A 490 -6.95 -17.40 -0.99
CA ARG A 490 -6.20 -16.15 -0.84
C ARG A 490 -6.88 -15.20 0.15
N LEU A 491 -8.20 -15.01 0.03
CA LEU A 491 -8.96 -14.17 0.96
C LEU A 491 -8.92 -14.70 2.39
N LEU A 492 -9.04 -16.02 2.57
CA LEU A 492 -8.91 -16.68 3.88
C LEU A 492 -7.50 -16.47 4.46
N GLY A 493 -6.45 -16.55 3.63
CA GLY A 493 -5.08 -16.25 4.05
C GLY A 493 -4.93 -14.81 4.56
N THR A 494 -5.52 -13.84 3.86
CA THR A 494 -5.54 -12.45 4.31
C THR A 494 -6.27 -12.29 5.65
N CYS A 495 -7.43 -12.95 5.83
CA CYS A 495 -8.16 -12.94 7.10
C CYS A 495 -7.33 -13.54 8.24
N ALA A 496 -6.69 -14.68 8.03
CA ALA A 496 -5.87 -15.36 9.03
C ALA A 496 -4.65 -14.50 9.44
N CYS A 497 -3.97 -13.89 8.48
CA CYS A 497 -2.83 -13.01 8.72
C CYS A 497 -3.21 -11.78 9.56
N HIS A 498 -4.39 -11.20 9.34
CA HIS A 498 -4.88 -10.06 10.11
C HIS A 498 -5.34 -10.42 11.52
N ALA A 499 -5.90 -11.60 11.70
CA ALA A 499 -6.40 -12.09 12.99
C ALA A 499 -5.30 -12.74 13.83
N ALA A 500 -4.16 -13.12 13.23
CA ALA A 500 -3.05 -13.75 13.95
C ALA A 500 -2.43 -12.81 15.00
N ILE A 501 -1.94 -13.40 16.08
CA ILE A 501 -1.21 -12.71 17.14
C ILE A 501 -0.01 -12.00 16.50
N ARG A 502 0.02 -10.68 16.54
CA ARG A 502 1.13 -9.88 15.99
C ARG A 502 2.22 -9.70 17.04
N GLY A 503 3.48 -9.63 16.60
CA GLY A 503 4.67 -9.54 17.44
C GLY A 503 4.59 -8.48 18.54
N GLN A 504 5.22 -8.75 19.71
CA GLN A 504 5.18 -8.03 20.99
C GLN A 504 3.93 -8.33 21.85
N HIS A 505 3.29 -9.48 21.66
CA HIS A 505 2.29 -9.95 22.59
C HIS A 505 2.86 -11.03 23.49
N SER A 506 2.96 -10.71 24.78
CA SER A 506 3.38 -11.67 25.80
C SER A 506 2.24 -12.64 26.07
N LEU A 507 2.48 -13.94 25.84
CA LEU A 507 1.56 -15.01 26.14
C LEU A 507 1.86 -15.59 27.53
N SER A 508 0.84 -15.95 28.26
CA SER A 508 0.97 -16.79 29.46
C SER A 508 1.36 -18.22 29.07
N LEU A 509 1.95 -18.98 30.00
CA LEU A 509 2.27 -20.39 29.79
C LEU A 509 1.05 -21.22 29.36
N THR A 510 -0.11 -20.89 29.91
CA THR A 510 -1.38 -21.54 29.55
C THR A 510 -1.76 -21.27 28.08
N GLU A 511 -1.64 -20.02 27.62
CA GLU A 511 -1.94 -19.65 26.22
C GLU A 511 -0.92 -20.25 25.27
N MET A 512 0.37 -20.28 25.63
CA MET A 512 1.41 -20.95 24.82
C MET A 512 1.10 -22.45 24.67
N ASN A 513 0.79 -23.15 25.77
CA ASN A 513 0.44 -24.57 25.72
C ASN A 513 -0.85 -24.82 24.93
N ALA A 514 -1.86 -23.94 25.04
CA ALA A 514 -3.07 -24.03 24.23
C ALA A 514 -2.74 -23.94 22.73
N LEU A 515 -1.88 -22.99 22.33
CA LEU A 515 -1.45 -22.88 20.93
C LEU A 515 -0.69 -24.12 20.45
N LEU A 516 0.19 -24.69 21.26
CA LEU A 516 0.90 -25.95 20.94
C LEU A 516 -0.07 -27.10 20.69
N ARG A 517 -1.09 -27.27 21.55
CA ARG A 517 -2.15 -28.30 21.37
C ARG A 517 -2.97 -28.06 20.11
N GLU A 518 -3.31 -26.79 19.82
CA GLU A 518 -4.02 -26.45 18.60
C GLU A 518 -3.18 -26.76 17.35
N MET A 519 -1.88 -26.49 17.37
CA MET A 519 -0.98 -26.87 16.28
C MET A 519 -0.95 -28.37 16.03
N GLU A 520 -0.89 -29.18 17.08
CA GLU A 520 -0.89 -30.64 16.97
C GLU A 520 -2.20 -31.19 16.39
N ALA A 521 -3.31 -30.50 16.62
CA ALA A 521 -4.62 -30.87 16.08
C ALA A 521 -4.86 -30.31 14.66
N THR A 522 -3.98 -29.44 14.14
CA THR A 522 -4.17 -28.74 12.88
C THR A 522 -3.36 -29.41 11.77
N GLU A 523 -3.99 -29.70 10.64
CA GLU A 523 -3.28 -30.21 9.45
C GLU A 523 -2.21 -29.23 8.98
N ARG A 524 -1.03 -29.75 8.62
CA ARG A 524 0.10 -28.97 8.08
C ARG A 524 0.52 -27.80 8.97
N ALA A 525 0.39 -27.93 10.28
CA ALA A 525 0.81 -26.89 11.22
C ALA A 525 2.34 -26.70 11.26
N ASP A 526 3.09 -27.57 10.62
CA ASP A 526 4.54 -27.48 10.43
C ASP A 526 4.96 -26.36 9.44
N GLN A 527 4.03 -25.86 8.61
CA GLN A 527 4.29 -24.83 7.60
C GLN A 527 3.27 -23.71 7.66
N CYS A 528 3.71 -22.46 7.56
CA CYS A 528 2.81 -21.32 7.41
C CYS A 528 2.23 -21.23 5.99
N ASN A 529 1.28 -20.29 5.77
CA ASN A 529 0.63 -20.09 4.46
C ASN A 529 1.61 -19.69 3.35
N HIS A 530 2.83 -19.28 3.70
CA HIS A 530 3.90 -18.89 2.78
C HIS A 530 4.98 -19.98 2.61
N GLY A 531 4.76 -21.21 3.14
CA GLY A 531 5.67 -22.35 3.03
C GLY A 531 6.90 -22.29 3.93
N ARG A 532 6.93 -21.39 4.92
CA ARG A 532 8.02 -21.34 5.92
C ARG A 532 7.69 -22.27 7.10
N PRO A 533 8.70 -22.90 7.72
CA PRO A 533 8.46 -23.71 8.90
C PRO A 533 7.90 -22.84 10.03
N THR A 534 6.87 -23.35 10.72
CA THR A 534 6.27 -22.70 11.89
C THR A 534 6.99 -23.05 13.18
N TRP A 535 7.71 -24.18 13.20
CA TRP A 535 8.51 -24.63 14.33
C TRP A 535 9.73 -25.41 13.87
N ILE A 536 10.74 -25.50 14.71
CA ILE A 536 11.96 -26.30 14.52
C ILE A 536 12.28 -27.06 15.80
N LEU A 537 12.85 -28.26 15.65
CA LEU A 537 13.37 -29.06 16.75
C LEU A 537 14.91 -28.92 16.80
N VAL A 538 15.44 -28.55 17.95
CA VAL A 538 16.87 -28.62 18.27
C VAL A 538 17.05 -29.79 19.22
N ASN A 539 17.52 -30.92 18.70
CA ASN A 539 17.70 -32.14 19.49
C ASN A 539 18.80 -32.02 20.53
N LEU A 540 18.73 -32.81 21.61
CA LEU A 540 19.72 -32.78 22.68
C LEU A 540 21.19 -32.93 22.18
N PRO A 541 21.51 -33.86 21.27
CA PRO A 541 22.89 -33.97 20.75
C PRO A 541 23.37 -32.70 20.03
N ALA A 542 22.48 -31.96 19.36
CA ALA A 542 22.86 -30.69 18.73
C ALA A 542 23.13 -29.61 19.78
N ILE A 543 22.37 -29.60 20.87
CA ILE A 543 22.59 -28.70 22.01
C ILE A 543 23.92 -29.05 22.70
N ASP A 544 24.17 -30.32 22.99
CA ASP A 544 25.42 -30.81 23.61
C ASP A 544 26.66 -30.46 22.77
N ALA A 545 26.53 -30.54 21.45
CA ALA A 545 27.60 -30.16 20.53
C ALA A 545 27.97 -28.67 20.62
N LEU A 546 27.03 -27.78 20.91
CA LEU A 546 27.30 -26.35 21.13
C LEU A 546 28.15 -26.10 22.38
N PHE A 547 28.06 -26.95 23.40
CA PHE A 547 28.82 -26.88 24.63
C PHE A 547 30.06 -27.77 24.63
N LEU A 548 30.39 -28.39 23.48
CA LEU A 548 31.51 -29.31 23.33
C LEU A 548 31.44 -30.54 24.27
N HIS A 549 30.21 -30.89 24.74
CA HIS A 549 30.01 -32.10 25.52
C HIS A 549 30.20 -33.33 24.60
N GLY A 550 31.05 -34.22 24.96
CA GLY A 550 31.33 -35.45 24.18
C GLY A 550 32.57 -35.45 23.31
N ARG A 551 33.50 -34.48 23.51
CA ARG A 551 34.87 -34.52 22.97
C ARG A 551 35.86 -35.03 24.02
#